data_7089d3808896b7cccfe093479832791f
#
_entry.id   7089d3808896b7cccfe093479832791f
#
_cell.length_a   1.000
_cell.length_b   1.000
_cell.length_c   1.000
_cell.angle_alpha   90.00
_cell.angle_beta   90.00
_cell.angle_gamma   90.00
#
_symmetry.space_group_name_H-M   'P 1'
#
loop_
_entity.id
_entity.type
_entity.pdbx_description
1 polymer ?
#
loop_
_entity_poly.entity_id
_entity_poly.type
_entity_poly.pdbx_seq_one_letter_code
_entity_poly.pdbx_strand_id
1 'polypeptide(L)'
;MPERLVSTTCLGNLNDPSYELLLRRKLGGVFEVDELLLDWDQADVYAFVGVTELGRTVDVRLDTADGGRLADGDVLAIDRSGMVPVAVVVRLRSAEVYLVEVDRMDPIALAHSCWEIGNMHAPLFRGDSDEHTVRMYTPVQPVLGRMLRGVEGVRLSLVTRELDADRRFT
;
A
#
# COMPACT_ATOMS: atom_id res chain seq x y z
N MET A 1 -14.91 -16.04 23.32
CA MET A 1 -13.84 -15.77 22.35
C MET A 1 -14.32 -14.62 21.49
N PRO A 2 -13.54 -13.57 21.22
CA PRO A 2 -13.96 -12.56 20.28
C PRO A 2 -14.23 -13.25 18.92
N GLU A 3 -15.36 -12.90 18.32
CA GLU A 3 -15.78 -13.45 17.03
C GLU A 3 -14.74 -13.07 15.98
N ARG A 4 -14.21 -14.07 15.27
CA ARG A 4 -13.22 -13.88 14.21
C ARG A 4 -13.95 -13.40 12.96
N LEU A 5 -13.63 -12.21 12.49
CA LEU A 5 -14.15 -11.71 11.23
C LEU A 5 -13.44 -12.42 10.07
N VAL A 6 -14.18 -12.75 9.02
CA VAL A 6 -13.61 -13.35 7.80
C VAL A 6 -13.84 -12.40 6.64
N SER A 7 -12.77 -12.12 5.90
CA SER A 7 -12.81 -11.29 4.69
C SER A 7 -12.33 -12.11 3.50
N THR A 8 -13.18 -12.29 2.51
CA THR A 8 -12.86 -12.99 1.26
C THR A 8 -12.78 -12.06 0.06
N THR A 9 -13.20 -10.81 0.22
CA THR A 9 -13.17 -9.77 -0.81
C THR A 9 -13.04 -8.41 -0.16
N CYS A 10 -12.49 -7.44 -0.87
CA CYS A 10 -12.59 -6.04 -0.50
C CYS A 10 -14.01 -5.54 -0.77
N LEU A 11 -14.64 -4.90 0.23
CA LEU A 11 -16.01 -4.39 0.13
C LEU A 11 -16.09 -3.04 -0.59
N GLY A 12 -14.96 -2.35 -0.71
CA GLY A 12 -14.77 -1.03 -1.30
C GLY A 12 -13.70 -0.26 -0.55
N ASN A 13 -13.47 1.00 -0.88
CA ASN A 13 -12.39 1.80 -0.32
C ASN A 13 -12.93 3.11 0.28
N LEU A 14 -12.60 3.42 1.54
CA LEU A 14 -13.05 4.65 2.22
C LEU A 14 -12.36 5.92 1.70
N ASN A 15 -11.27 5.80 0.96
CA ASN A 15 -10.64 6.93 0.29
C ASN A 15 -11.42 7.35 -0.98
N ASP A 16 -12.41 6.53 -1.41
CA ASP A 16 -13.43 6.92 -2.40
C ASP A 16 -14.64 7.56 -1.68
N PRO A 17 -14.87 8.88 -1.84
CA PRO A 17 -15.99 9.58 -1.20
C PRO A 17 -17.37 9.00 -1.58
N SER A 18 -17.48 8.43 -2.78
CA SER A 18 -18.73 7.81 -3.26
C SER A 18 -19.05 6.54 -2.48
N TYR A 19 -18.03 5.73 -2.24
CA TYR A 19 -18.15 4.52 -1.44
C TYR A 19 -18.42 4.84 0.04
N GLU A 20 -17.70 5.80 0.62
CA GLU A 20 -17.94 6.23 2.00
C GLU A 20 -19.40 6.68 2.20
N LEU A 21 -19.93 7.49 1.30
CA LEU A 21 -21.31 7.95 1.36
C LEU A 21 -22.32 6.77 1.25
N LEU A 22 -22.03 5.82 0.34
CA LEU A 22 -22.82 4.60 0.20
C LEU A 22 -22.81 3.76 1.48
N LEU A 23 -21.64 3.58 2.07
CA LEU A 23 -21.46 2.80 3.29
C LEU A 23 -22.21 3.44 4.47
N ARG A 24 -22.11 4.77 4.65
CA ARG A 24 -22.87 5.51 5.65
C ARG A 24 -24.38 5.27 5.53
N ARG A 25 -24.92 5.36 4.31
CA ARG A 25 -26.35 5.08 4.07
C ARG A 25 -26.74 3.65 4.44
N LYS A 26 -25.93 2.66 4.06
CA LYS A 26 -26.18 1.24 4.35
C LYS A 26 -26.09 0.91 5.85
N LEU A 27 -25.33 1.67 6.63
CA LEU A 27 -25.12 1.45 8.06
C LEU A 27 -25.95 2.36 8.96
N GLY A 28 -26.92 3.11 8.42
CA GLY A 28 -27.81 3.94 9.20
C GLY A 28 -27.23 5.31 9.57
N GLY A 29 -26.21 5.78 8.86
CA GLY A 29 -25.65 7.13 8.97
C GLY A 29 -24.37 7.23 9.79
N VAL A 30 -24.16 6.34 10.77
CA VAL A 30 -22.97 6.36 11.65
C VAL A 30 -22.32 4.98 11.68
N PHE A 31 -21.00 4.95 11.59
CA PHE A 31 -20.16 3.78 11.86
C PHE A 31 -18.82 4.22 12.43
N GLU A 32 -18.17 3.34 13.14
CA GLU A 32 -16.80 3.50 13.62
C GLU A 32 -15.82 2.82 12.67
N VAL A 33 -14.56 3.23 12.71
CA VAL A 33 -13.46 2.63 11.96
C VAL A 33 -12.53 1.93 12.93
N ASP A 34 -12.15 0.71 12.60
CA ASP A 34 -11.13 -0.04 13.31
C ASP A 34 -10.03 -0.40 12.29
N GLU A 35 -8.82 0.08 12.55
CA GLU A 35 -7.73 0.03 11.57
C GLU A 35 -6.94 -1.28 11.66
N LEU A 36 -6.74 -1.92 10.51
CA LEU A 36 -5.81 -3.02 10.33
C LEU A 36 -4.53 -2.47 9.68
N LEU A 37 -3.50 -2.29 10.50
CA LEU A 37 -2.22 -1.75 10.04
C LEU A 37 -1.39 -2.82 9.33
N LEU A 38 -1.04 -2.58 8.07
CA LEU A 38 -0.22 -3.47 7.24
C LEU A 38 1.04 -2.77 6.77
N ASP A 39 2.13 -3.52 6.70
CA ASP A 39 3.30 -3.09 5.94
C ASP A 39 3.04 -3.32 4.44
N TRP A 40 3.72 -2.60 3.57
CA TRP A 40 3.49 -2.64 2.11
C TRP A 40 3.63 -4.05 1.51
N ASP A 41 4.51 -4.90 2.06
CA ASP A 41 4.71 -6.29 1.62
C ASP A 41 3.60 -7.23 2.11
N GLN A 42 3.00 -6.93 3.26
CA GLN A 42 1.83 -7.64 3.76
C GLN A 42 0.59 -7.37 2.91
N ALA A 43 0.48 -6.18 2.33
CA ALA A 43 -0.63 -5.82 1.45
C ALA A 43 -0.66 -6.62 0.13
N ASP A 44 0.47 -7.23 -0.26
CA ASP A 44 0.59 -8.14 -1.41
C ASP A 44 0.23 -9.60 -1.08
N VAL A 45 -0.09 -9.93 0.18
CA VAL A 45 -0.39 -11.30 0.61
C VAL A 45 -1.90 -11.57 0.57
N TYR A 46 -2.31 -12.60 -0.17
CA TYR A 46 -3.72 -12.95 -0.38
C TYR A 46 -4.42 -13.60 0.81
N ALA A 47 -3.66 -14.20 1.73
CA ALA A 47 -4.23 -14.89 2.88
C ALA A 47 -3.35 -14.70 4.12
N PHE A 48 -3.92 -14.10 5.15
CA PHE A 48 -3.26 -13.91 6.44
C PHE A 48 -4.29 -13.70 7.55
N VAL A 49 -3.82 -13.76 8.79
CA VAL A 49 -4.61 -13.37 9.96
C VAL A 49 -4.00 -12.12 10.56
N GLY A 50 -4.80 -11.07 10.64
CA GLY A 50 -4.41 -9.79 11.25
C GLY A 50 -5.18 -9.50 12.52
N VAL A 51 -4.65 -8.57 13.31
CA VAL A 51 -5.32 -8.01 14.49
C VAL A 51 -5.39 -6.51 14.31
N THR A 52 -6.59 -5.96 14.45
CA THR A 52 -6.84 -4.52 14.32
C THR A 52 -6.36 -3.76 15.56
N GLU A 53 -6.30 -2.43 15.49
CA GLU A 53 -5.93 -1.57 16.61
C GLU A 53 -6.84 -1.75 17.83
N LEU A 54 -8.13 -2.04 17.62
CA LEU A 54 -9.08 -2.31 18.71
C LEU A 54 -9.14 -3.80 19.12
N GLY A 55 -8.21 -4.64 18.62
CA GLY A 55 -8.03 -6.02 19.04
C GLY A 55 -8.96 -7.04 18.36
N ARG A 56 -9.63 -6.69 17.26
CA ARG A 56 -10.40 -7.66 16.47
C ARG A 56 -9.49 -8.54 15.65
N THR A 57 -9.77 -9.83 15.60
CA THR A 57 -9.06 -10.76 14.73
C THR A 57 -9.77 -10.84 13.38
N VAL A 58 -9.03 -10.62 12.31
CA VAL A 58 -9.53 -10.70 10.92
C VAL A 58 -8.78 -11.80 10.17
N ASP A 59 -9.51 -12.75 9.63
CA ASP A 59 -9.00 -13.80 8.72
C ASP A 59 -9.23 -13.32 7.29
N VAL A 60 -8.17 -12.87 6.64
CA VAL A 60 -8.20 -12.39 5.26
C VAL A 60 -7.86 -13.53 4.33
N ARG A 61 -8.69 -13.76 3.31
CA ARG A 61 -8.53 -14.79 2.26
C ARG A 61 -9.07 -14.26 0.95
N LEU A 62 -8.36 -13.33 0.34
CA LEU A 62 -8.81 -12.67 -0.88
C LEU A 62 -8.78 -13.62 -2.08
N ASP A 63 -9.75 -13.45 -2.97
CA ASP A 63 -9.73 -14.16 -4.26
C ASP A 63 -8.65 -13.54 -5.16
N THR A 64 -7.80 -14.39 -5.72
CA THR A 64 -6.73 -13.97 -6.64
C THR A 64 -7.26 -13.52 -8.01
N ALA A 65 -8.49 -13.88 -8.34
CA ALA A 65 -9.12 -13.49 -9.60
C ALA A 65 -9.31 -11.96 -9.75
N ASP A 66 -9.46 -11.24 -8.62
CA ASP A 66 -9.67 -9.78 -8.58
C ASP A 66 -8.34 -9.01 -8.41
N GLY A 67 -7.19 -9.67 -8.59
CA GLY A 67 -5.87 -9.05 -8.42
C GLY A 67 -5.37 -9.00 -6.98
N GLY A 68 -6.20 -9.28 -5.98
CA GLY A 68 -5.89 -9.65 -4.58
C GLY A 68 -4.99 -8.75 -3.75
N ARG A 69 -4.68 -7.54 -4.22
CA ARG A 69 -3.84 -6.59 -3.47
C ARG A 69 -4.70 -5.68 -2.63
N LEU A 70 -4.24 -5.39 -1.42
CA LEU A 70 -4.89 -4.43 -0.53
C LEU A 70 -4.26 -3.04 -0.71
N ALA A 71 -5.13 -2.04 -0.78
CA ALA A 71 -4.75 -0.63 -0.82
C ALA A 71 -5.10 0.06 0.51
N ASP A 72 -4.49 1.22 0.76
CA ASP A 72 -4.90 2.05 1.89
C ASP A 72 -6.36 2.47 1.76
N GLY A 73 -7.11 2.35 2.86
CA GLY A 73 -8.55 2.65 2.89
C GLY A 73 -9.47 1.49 2.54
N ASP A 74 -8.96 0.32 2.11
CA ASP A 74 -9.78 -0.84 1.78
C ASP A 74 -10.57 -1.34 2.98
N VAL A 75 -11.87 -1.56 2.79
CA VAL A 75 -12.78 -2.09 3.79
C VAL A 75 -12.88 -3.60 3.66
N LEU A 76 -12.42 -4.33 4.66
CA LEU A 76 -12.38 -5.78 4.67
C LEU A 76 -13.61 -6.44 5.26
N ALA A 77 -14.18 -5.84 6.30
CA ALA A 77 -15.32 -6.40 7.00
C ALA A 77 -16.14 -5.31 7.69
N ILE A 78 -17.39 -5.61 7.98
CA ILE A 78 -18.26 -4.80 8.81
C ILE A 78 -18.71 -5.65 10.01
N ASP A 79 -18.26 -5.27 11.20
CA ASP A 79 -18.73 -5.85 12.45
C ASP A 79 -20.03 -5.14 12.86
N ARG A 80 -21.11 -5.92 13.03
CA ARG A 80 -22.44 -5.44 13.45
C ARG A 80 -22.86 -6.01 14.82
N SER A 81 -21.94 -6.59 15.54
CA SER A 81 -22.22 -7.19 16.84
C SER A 81 -22.51 -6.16 17.94
N GLY A 82 -22.02 -4.92 17.76
CA GLY A 82 -22.21 -3.80 18.68
C GLY A 82 -23.40 -2.92 18.34
N MET A 83 -23.64 -1.89 19.18
CA MET A 83 -24.70 -0.90 18.95
C MET A 83 -24.39 0.00 17.73
N VAL A 84 -23.11 0.28 17.48
CA VAL A 84 -22.61 1.02 16.33
C VAL A 84 -21.84 0.05 15.46
N PRO A 85 -22.15 -0.04 14.15
CA PRO A 85 -21.36 -0.86 13.23
C PRO A 85 -19.91 -0.37 13.15
N VAL A 86 -18.96 -1.31 13.03
CA VAL A 86 -17.53 -1.01 12.90
C VAL A 86 -17.02 -1.51 11.57
N ALA A 87 -16.44 -0.61 10.77
CA ALA A 87 -15.75 -0.97 9.54
C ALA A 87 -14.29 -1.31 9.83
N VAL A 88 -13.84 -2.50 9.44
CA VAL A 88 -12.42 -2.85 9.48
C VAL A 88 -11.76 -2.35 8.22
N VAL A 89 -10.80 -1.46 8.38
CA VAL A 89 -10.17 -0.71 7.28
C VAL A 89 -8.66 -0.95 7.27
N VAL A 90 -8.12 -1.23 6.09
CA VAL A 90 -6.67 -1.32 5.88
C VAL A 90 -6.03 0.06 5.99
N ARG A 91 -4.94 0.15 6.72
CA ARG A 91 -4.02 1.30 6.72
C ARG A 91 -2.61 0.82 6.45
N LEU A 92 -2.00 1.41 5.43
CA LEU A 92 -0.61 1.13 5.10
C LEU A 92 0.32 1.94 6.01
N ARG A 93 1.30 1.26 6.61
CA ARG A 93 2.32 1.94 7.39
C ARG A 93 3.30 2.64 6.48
N SER A 94 3.68 3.85 6.87
CA SER A 94 4.82 4.52 6.26
C SER A 94 6.11 3.76 6.55
N ALA A 95 6.96 3.61 5.54
CA ALA A 95 8.27 2.99 5.64
C ALA A 95 9.37 3.94 5.17
N GLU A 96 10.59 3.73 5.62
CA GLU A 96 11.76 4.35 4.99
C GLU A 96 11.99 3.72 3.62
N VAL A 97 12.11 4.56 2.61
CA VAL A 97 12.30 4.15 1.22
C VAL A 97 13.36 5.01 0.56
N TYR A 98 13.98 4.51 -0.48
CA TYR A 98 14.77 5.33 -1.38
C TYR A 98 13.83 6.08 -2.33
N LEU A 99 13.97 7.42 -2.34
CA LEU A 99 13.51 8.27 -3.44
C LEU A 99 14.63 8.33 -4.47
N VAL A 100 14.35 7.85 -5.66
CA VAL A 100 15.23 7.88 -6.82
C VAL A 100 14.73 8.97 -7.76
N GLU A 101 15.52 10.01 -7.96
CA GLU A 101 15.22 11.12 -8.84
C GLU A 101 16.19 11.14 -10.02
N VAL A 102 15.64 11.20 -11.23
CA VAL A 102 16.41 11.22 -12.48
C VAL A 102 15.87 12.33 -13.37
N ASP A 103 16.77 13.06 -14.05
CA ASP A 103 16.36 14.01 -15.08
C ASP A 103 15.60 13.27 -16.20
N ARG A 104 14.43 13.76 -16.56
CA ARG A 104 13.60 13.17 -17.62
C ARG A 104 14.30 13.14 -18.97
N MET A 105 15.25 14.05 -19.20
CA MET A 105 16.05 14.12 -20.42
C MET A 105 17.27 13.20 -20.39
N ASP A 106 17.48 12.43 -19.29
CA ASP A 106 18.54 11.43 -19.18
C ASP A 106 17.94 10.01 -19.16
N PRO A 107 17.59 9.46 -20.34
CA PRO A 107 17.02 8.12 -20.45
C PRO A 107 18.03 7.02 -20.07
N ILE A 108 19.32 7.30 -20.13
CA ILE A 108 20.36 6.31 -19.78
C ILE A 108 20.42 6.14 -18.27
N ALA A 109 20.46 7.23 -17.51
CA ALA A 109 20.40 7.17 -16.05
C ALA A 109 19.10 6.52 -15.56
N LEU A 110 17.97 6.83 -16.19
CA LEU A 110 16.68 6.21 -15.87
C LEU A 110 16.71 4.69 -16.13
N ALA A 111 17.17 4.27 -17.31
CA ALA A 111 17.25 2.85 -17.66
C ALA A 111 18.22 2.09 -16.75
N HIS A 112 19.37 2.68 -16.42
CA HIS A 112 20.35 2.09 -15.52
C HIS A 112 19.78 1.94 -14.09
N SER A 113 19.08 2.96 -13.58
CA SER A 113 18.43 2.88 -12.28
C SER A 113 17.39 1.77 -12.22
N CYS A 114 16.52 1.68 -13.25
CA CYS A 114 15.52 0.62 -13.33
C CYS A 114 16.16 -0.77 -13.43
N TRP A 115 17.28 -0.88 -14.17
CA TRP A 115 18.02 -2.15 -14.29
C TRP A 115 18.60 -2.60 -12.95
N GLU A 116 19.24 -1.68 -12.20
CA GLU A 116 19.79 -1.98 -10.86
C GLU A 116 18.71 -2.43 -9.87
N ILE A 117 17.56 -1.73 -9.87
CA ILE A 117 16.42 -2.07 -9.00
C ILE A 117 15.86 -3.45 -9.38
N GLY A 118 15.65 -3.70 -10.69
CA GLY A 118 15.15 -4.98 -11.19
C GLY A 118 16.12 -6.14 -10.95
N ASN A 119 17.42 -5.90 -11.11
CA ASN A 119 18.47 -6.90 -10.85
C ASN A 119 18.54 -7.33 -9.37
N MET A 120 18.20 -6.43 -8.48
CA MET A 120 18.06 -6.71 -7.04
C MET A 120 16.70 -7.27 -6.64
N HIS A 121 15.82 -7.54 -7.60
CA HIS A 121 14.43 -7.97 -7.38
C HIS A 121 13.68 -7.06 -6.39
N ALA A 122 14.07 -5.79 -6.30
CA ALA A 122 13.42 -4.82 -5.45
C ALA A 122 12.15 -4.30 -6.14
N PRO A 123 11.04 -4.17 -5.41
CA PRO A 123 9.84 -3.58 -5.98
C PRO A 123 10.07 -2.10 -6.28
N LEU A 124 9.48 -1.65 -7.38
CA LEU A 124 9.57 -0.28 -7.86
C LEU A 124 8.19 0.37 -7.86
N PHE A 125 8.08 1.55 -7.28
CA PHE A 125 6.85 2.31 -7.18
C PHE A 125 6.98 3.66 -7.89
N ARG A 126 5.90 4.10 -8.53
CA ARG A 126 5.83 5.40 -9.19
C ARG A 126 5.78 6.52 -8.14
N GLY A 127 6.62 7.54 -8.32
CA GLY A 127 6.56 8.80 -7.58
C GLY A 127 5.79 9.87 -8.35
N ASP A 128 5.54 10.99 -7.66
CA ASP A 128 4.91 12.17 -8.26
C ASP A 128 5.97 12.92 -9.09
N SER A 129 6.14 12.49 -10.34
CA SER A 129 7.08 13.06 -11.31
C SER A 129 6.56 14.40 -11.86
N ASP A 130 7.47 15.28 -12.25
CA ASP A 130 7.15 16.55 -12.90
C ASP A 130 7.68 16.64 -14.34
N GLU A 131 7.68 17.82 -14.93
CA GLU A 131 8.13 18.03 -16.31
C GLU A 131 9.62 17.73 -16.52
N HIS A 132 10.43 17.84 -15.46
CA HIS A 132 11.89 17.74 -15.54
C HIS A 132 12.41 16.48 -14.84
N THR A 133 11.71 15.98 -13.85
CA THR A 133 12.21 14.91 -12.96
C THR A 133 11.28 13.72 -12.95
N VAL A 134 11.83 12.55 -13.21
CA VAL A 134 11.18 11.26 -12.94
C VAL A 134 11.50 10.89 -11.50
N ARG A 135 10.46 10.58 -10.72
CA ARG A 135 10.58 10.12 -9.33
C ARG A 135 10.05 8.71 -9.19
N MET A 136 10.82 7.90 -8.46
CA MET A 136 10.48 6.52 -8.17
C MET A 136 10.82 6.23 -6.72
N TYR A 137 10.11 5.25 -6.13
CA TYR A 137 10.42 4.77 -4.79
C TYR A 137 10.74 3.29 -4.83
N THR A 138 11.66 2.86 -3.97
CA THR A 138 11.97 1.44 -3.74
C THR A 138 12.32 1.25 -2.26
N PRO A 139 11.96 0.10 -1.66
CA PRO A 139 12.33 -0.20 -0.28
C PRO A 139 13.84 -0.12 -0.04
N VAL A 140 14.21 0.23 1.18
CA VAL A 140 15.62 0.37 1.55
C VAL A 140 16.32 -0.99 1.55
N GLN A 141 17.31 -1.12 0.68
CA GLN A 141 18.26 -2.22 0.64
C GLN A 141 19.68 -1.64 0.57
N PRO A 142 20.56 -1.87 1.57
CA PRO A 142 21.87 -1.21 1.63
C PRO A 142 22.75 -1.44 0.39
N VAL A 143 22.66 -2.63 -0.22
CA VAL A 143 23.41 -2.94 -1.46
C VAL A 143 22.87 -2.11 -2.62
N LEU A 144 21.56 -2.12 -2.84
CA LEU A 144 20.91 -1.34 -3.87
C LEU A 144 21.21 0.16 -3.73
N GLY A 145 21.17 0.68 -2.49
CA GLY A 145 21.48 2.08 -2.24
C GLY A 145 22.91 2.47 -2.63
N ARG A 146 23.88 1.56 -2.49
CA ARG A 146 25.26 1.80 -2.98
C ARG A 146 25.33 1.80 -4.50
N MET A 147 24.61 0.86 -5.16
CA MET A 147 24.57 0.76 -6.61
C MET A 147 23.94 2.02 -7.23
N LEU A 148 22.78 2.42 -6.73
CA LEU A 148 22.06 3.62 -7.22
C LEU A 148 22.87 4.92 -7.04
N ARG A 149 23.63 5.07 -5.94
CA ARG A 149 24.52 6.23 -5.76
C ARG A 149 25.69 6.24 -6.76
N GLY A 150 26.05 5.09 -7.33
CA GLY A 150 27.07 4.97 -8.36
C GLY A 150 26.56 5.29 -9.78
N VAL A 151 25.25 5.40 -9.98
CA VAL A 151 24.70 5.74 -11.29
C VAL A 151 24.78 7.26 -11.49
N GLU A 152 25.52 7.66 -12.55
CA GLU A 152 25.62 9.08 -12.93
C GLU A 152 24.22 9.61 -13.31
N GLY A 153 23.91 10.84 -12.91
CA GLY A 153 22.60 11.45 -13.18
C GLY A 153 21.50 11.09 -12.21
N VAL A 154 21.76 10.22 -11.22
CA VAL A 154 20.78 9.83 -10.18
C VAL A 154 21.00 10.61 -8.89
N ARG A 155 19.91 11.13 -8.34
CA ARG A 155 19.87 11.62 -6.97
C ARG A 155 19.11 10.61 -6.12
N LEU A 156 19.73 10.16 -5.03
CA LEU A 156 19.17 9.21 -4.10
C LEU A 156 19.02 9.84 -2.71
N SER A 157 17.81 9.82 -2.18
CA SER A 157 17.55 10.25 -0.81
C SER A 157 16.69 9.24 -0.05
N LEU A 158 16.76 9.29 1.28
CA LEU A 158 15.87 8.54 2.17
C LEU A 158 14.67 9.41 2.52
N VAL A 159 13.49 8.84 2.37
CA VAL A 159 12.24 9.51 2.74
C VAL A 159 11.31 8.51 3.42
N THR A 160 10.40 9.00 4.24
CA THR A 160 9.33 8.18 4.82
C THR A 160 8.08 8.31 3.97
N ARG A 161 7.58 7.17 3.46
CA ARG A 161 6.41 7.13 2.57
C ARG A 161 5.60 5.86 2.78
N GLU A 162 4.32 5.95 2.52
CA GLU A 162 3.47 4.80 2.26
C GLU A 162 3.72 4.31 0.83
N LEU A 163 3.90 3.00 0.70
CA LEU A 163 4.07 2.34 -0.60
C LEU A 163 2.75 1.68 -0.98
N ASP A 164 1.99 2.38 -1.80
CA ASP A 164 0.71 1.89 -2.31
C ASP A 164 0.92 0.92 -3.47
N ALA A 165 0.25 -0.22 -3.40
CA ALA A 165 0.29 -1.26 -4.42
C ALA A 165 -0.14 -0.76 -5.81
N ASP A 166 -1.08 0.19 -5.88
CA ASP A 166 -1.55 0.79 -7.14
C ASP A 166 -0.46 1.61 -7.85
N ARG A 167 0.56 2.04 -7.13
CA ARG A 167 1.72 2.75 -7.67
C ARG A 167 2.89 1.84 -8.04
N ARG A 168 2.78 0.54 -7.76
CA ARG A 168 3.83 -0.43 -8.09
C ARG A 168 3.87 -0.72 -9.59
N PHE A 169 5.08 -0.75 -10.14
CA PHE A 169 5.30 -1.30 -11.47
C PHE A 169 5.21 -2.84 -11.39
N THR A 170 4.37 -3.42 -12.21
CA THR A 170 4.18 -4.88 -12.33
C THR A 170 4.90 -5.43 -13.55
#